data_9335df97a0b57bbd34e7b498b3934373
#
_entry.id   9335df97a0b57bbd34e7b498b3934373
#
_cell.length_a   1.000
_cell.length_b   1.000
_cell.length_c   1.000
_cell.angle_alpha   90.00
_cell.angle_beta   90.00
_cell.angle_gamma   90.00
#
_symmetry.space_group_name_H-M   'P 1'
#
loop_
_entity.id
_entity.type
_entity.pdbx_description
1 polymer ?
#
loop_
_entity_poly.entity_id
_entity_poly.type
_entity_poly.pdbx_seq_one_letter_code
_entity_poly.pdbx_strand_id
1 'polypeptide(L)' 'MPYIKDEDRQRILAGGNPQTPGELNFLFTTISLKYIEEHGENYQHWNDIQGALTGASMELARRWISKYEDGAIERNGDL' A
#
# COMPACT_ATOMS: atom_id res chain seq x y z
N MET A 1 -5.23 13.67 0.71
CA MET A 1 -5.08 13.19 -0.69
C MET A 1 -5.88 14.08 -1.63
N PRO A 2 -5.31 15.21 -2.02
CA PRO A 2 -6.06 16.16 -2.85
C PRO A 2 -6.22 15.72 -4.31
N TYR A 3 -5.51 14.69 -4.73
CA TYR A 3 -5.52 14.24 -6.12
C TYR A 3 -6.64 13.25 -6.43
N ILE A 4 -7.35 12.78 -5.40
CA ILE A 4 -8.38 11.77 -5.57
C ILE A 4 -9.74 12.45 -5.46
N LYS A 5 -10.57 12.27 -6.47
CA LYS A 5 -11.93 12.81 -6.48
C LYS A 5 -12.76 12.15 -5.40
N ASP A 6 -13.72 12.90 -4.88
CA ASP A 6 -14.58 12.40 -3.80
C ASP A 6 -15.31 11.12 -4.20
N GLU A 7 -15.80 11.05 -5.42
CA GLU A 7 -16.47 9.82 -5.92
C GLU A 7 -15.56 8.60 -5.89
N ASP A 8 -14.27 8.78 -6.20
CA ASP A 8 -13.30 7.67 -6.15
C ASP A 8 -12.97 7.27 -4.73
N ARG A 9 -12.91 8.25 -3.80
CA ARG A 9 -12.75 7.94 -2.37
C ARG A 9 -13.92 7.11 -1.87
N GLN A 10 -15.15 7.49 -2.23
CA GLN A 10 -16.34 6.75 -1.82
C GLN A 10 -16.33 5.34 -2.39
N ARG A 11 -15.91 5.17 -3.63
CA ARG A 11 -15.80 3.86 -4.25
C ARG A 11 -14.81 2.96 -3.50
N ILE A 12 -13.63 3.48 -3.17
CA ILE A 12 -12.61 2.75 -2.41
C ILE A 12 -13.12 2.39 -1.01
N LEU A 13 -13.75 3.36 -0.32
CA LEU A 13 -14.29 3.13 1.02
C LEU A 13 -15.42 2.10 1.01
N ALA A 14 -16.12 1.95 -0.09
CA ALA A 14 -17.17 0.95 -0.25
C ALA A 14 -16.63 -0.44 -0.68
N GLY A 15 -15.32 -0.60 -0.75
CA GLY A 15 -14.69 -1.88 -1.08
C GLY A 15 -14.26 -2.02 -2.53
N GLY A 16 -14.32 -0.94 -3.32
CA GLY A 16 -13.86 -0.97 -4.71
C GLY A 16 -12.35 -1.10 -4.81
N ASN A 17 -11.89 -1.66 -5.93
CA ASN A 17 -10.46 -1.85 -6.16
C ASN A 17 -9.79 -0.54 -6.56
N PRO A 18 -8.57 -0.29 -6.05
CA PRO A 18 -7.80 0.87 -6.48
C PRO A 18 -7.39 0.74 -7.94
N GLN A 19 -7.53 1.83 -8.69
CA GLN A 19 -7.26 1.87 -10.13
C GLN A 19 -6.00 2.67 -10.47
N THR A 20 -5.46 3.41 -9.51
CA THR A 20 -4.29 4.27 -9.69
C THR A 20 -3.38 4.16 -8.48
N PRO A 21 -2.09 4.55 -8.61
CA PRO A 21 -1.21 4.61 -7.44
C PRO A 21 -1.75 5.51 -6.32
N GLY A 22 -2.41 6.61 -6.68
CA GLY A 22 -3.02 7.51 -5.70
C GLY A 22 -4.14 6.83 -4.92
N GLU A 23 -4.99 6.08 -5.60
CA GLU A 23 -6.06 5.32 -4.95
C GLU A 23 -5.51 4.20 -4.08
N LEU A 24 -4.44 3.54 -4.53
CA LEU A 24 -3.77 2.52 -3.73
C LEU A 24 -3.19 3.13 -2.44
N ASN A 25 -2.57 4.29 -2.54
CA ASN A 25 -2.05 5.03 -1.39
C ASN A 25 -3.18 5.43 -0.44
N PHE A 26 -4.30 5.90 -1.00
CA PHE A 26 -5.48 6.24 -0.21
C PHE A 26 -6.00 5.04 0.59
N LEU A 27 -6.02 3.86 -0.03
CA LEU A 27 -6.44 2.63 0.65
C LEU A 27 -5.49 2.29 1.80
N PHE A 28 -4.18 2.37 1.59
CA PHE A 28 -3.19 2.15 2.66
C PHE A 28 -3.39 3.12 3.81
N THR A 29 -3.61 4.39 3.49
CA THR A 29 -3.83 5.45 4.49
C THR A 29 -5.12 5.17 5.29
N THR A 30 -6.19 4.84 4.59
CA THR A 30 -7.48 4.60 5.23
C THR A 30 -7.42 3.43 6.19
N ILE A 31 -6.80 2.33 5.79
CA ILE A 31 -6.71 1.15 6.67
C ILE A 31 -5.80 1.42 7.86
N SER A 32 -4.76 2.24 7.67
CA SER A 32 -3.87 2.66 8.75
C SER A 32 -4.60 3.53 9.77
N LEU A 33 -5.44 4.45 9.31
CA LEU A 33 -6.24 5.29 10.21
C LEU A 33 -7.28 4.48 10.97
N LYS A 34 -7.82 3.42 10.37
CA LYS A 34 -8.72 2.49 11.09
C LYS A 34 -8.00 1.79 12.24
N TYR A 35 -6.72 1.44 12.05
CA TYR A 35 -5.92 0.85 13.12
C TYR A 35 -5.81 1.81 14.31
N ILE A 36 -5.54 3.09 14.05
CA ILE A 36 -5.48 4.10 15.09
C ILE A 36 -6.83 4.29 15.79
N GLU A 37 -7.91 4.31 15.02
CA GLU A 37 -9.26 4.44 15.55
C GLU A 37 -9.61 3.28 16.50
N GLU A 38 -9.25 2.06 16.11
CA GLU A 38 -9.53 0.86 16.89
C GLU A 38 -8.69 0.77 18.16
N HIS A 39 -7.39 1.12 18.07
CA HIS A 39 -6.43 0.90 19.17
C HIS A 39 -6.09 2.15 19.95
N GLY A 40 -6.46 3.33 19.45
CA GLY A 40 -6.14 4.61 20.06
C GLY A 40 -4.86 5.23 19.51
N GLU A 41 -4.79 6.55 19.58
CA GLU A 41 -3.63 7.29 19.09
C GLU A 41 -2.55 7.34 20.16
N ASN A 42 -1.39 6.77 19.83
CA ASN A 42 -0.17 6.92 20.64
C ASN A 42 1.05 6.65 19.75
N TYR A 43 2.22 6.93 20.28
CA TYR A 43 3.46 6.79 19.53
C TYR A 43 3.68 5.34 19.07
N GLN A 44 3.41 4.38 19.95
CA GLN A 44 3.58 2.96 19.63
C GLN A 44 2.71 2.53 18.45
N HIS A 45 1.45 2.97 18.43
CA HIS A 45 0.53 2.56 17.36
C HIS A 45 0.90 3.20 16.03
N TRP A 46 1.43 4.43 16.03
CA TRP A 46 1.98 5.01 14.80
C TRP A 46 3.20 4.24 14.31
N ASN A 47 4.07 3.81 15.22
CA ASN A 47 5.21 2.98 14.86
C ASN A 47 4.78 1.61 14.32
N ASP A 48 3.73 1.02 14.87
CA ASP A 48 3.18 -0.25 14.37
C ASP A 48 2.77 -0.12 12.90
N ILE A 49 2.12 0.98 12.56
CA ILE A 49 1.71 1.25 11.17
C ILE A 49 2.93 1.39 10.26
N GLN A 50 3.92 2.18 10.68
CA GLN A 50 5.15 2.35 9.89
C GLN A 50 5.85 1.02 9.68
N GLY A 51 5.94 0.21 10.72
CA GLY A 51 6.56 -1.11 10.65
C GLY A 51 5.80 -2.05 9.71
N ALA A 52 4.48 -2.05 9.81
CA ALA A 52 3.63 -2.89 8.96
C ALA A 52 3.74 -2.49 7.48
N LEU A 53 3.72 -1.20 7.18
CA LEU A 53 3.88 -0.72 5.80
C LEU A 53 5.24 -1.08 5.23
N THR A 54 6.29 -0.88 6.02
CA THR A 54 7.66 -1.25 5.63
C THR A 54 7.75 -2.76 5.39
N GLY A 55 7.20 -3.55 6.30
CA GLY A 55 7.19 -5.01 6.19
C GLY A 55 6.47 -5.47 4.93
N ALA A 56 5.32 -4.90 4.62
CA ALA A 56 4.57 -5.22 3.40
C ALA A 56 5.39 -4.88 2.16
N SER A 57 6.04 -3.71 2.15
CA SER A 57 6.89 -3.29 1.03
C SER A 57 8.04 -4.27 0.81
N MET A 58 8.71 -4.67 1.88
CA MET A 58 9.83 -5.63 1.81
C MET A 58 9.36 -7.00 1.34
N GLU A 59 8.20 -7.44 1.80
CA GLU A 59 7.63 -8.73 1.41
C GLU A 59 7.29 -8.75 -0.08
N LEU A 60 6.69 -7.67 -0.57
CA LEU A 60 6.40 -7.53 -2.00
C LEU A 60 7.69 -7.57 -2.83
N ALA A 61 8.74 -6.86 -2.38
CA ALA A 61 10.01 -6.84 -3.06
C ALA A 61 10.63 -8.25 -3.12
N ARG A 62 10.65 -8.94 -1.99
CA ARG A 62 11.30 -10.25 -1.87
C ARG A 62 10.56 -11.34 -2.64
N ARG A 63 9.23 -11.40 -2.51
CA ARG A 63 8.46 -12.55 -3.03
C ARG A 63 7.93 -12.36 -4.44
N TRP A 64 7.69 -11.13 -4.86
CA TRP A 64 7.05 -10.89 -6.17
C TRP A 64 7.89 -10.03 -7.10
N ILE A 65 8.40 -8.90 -6.62
CA ILE A 65 9.17 -7.98 -7.48
C ILE A 65 10.47 -8.62 -7.94
N SER A 66 11.19 -9.30 -7.04
CA SER A 66 12.44 -9.98 -7.39
C SER A 66 12.22 -11.06 -8.43
N LYS A 67 11.14 -11.82 -8.32
CA LYS A 67 10.80 -12.85 -9.30
C LYS A 67 10.45 -12.25 -10.65
N TYR A 68 9.73 -11.15 -10.66
CA TYR A 68 9.41 -10.44 -11.88
C TYR A 68 10.68 -9.92 -12.57
N GLU A 69 11.60 -9.34 -11.79
CA GLU A 69 12.87 -8.84 -12.30
C GLU A 69 13.72 -9.98 -12.87
N ASP A 70 13.79 -11.11 -12.19
CA ASP A 70 14.50 -12.30 -12.68
C ASP A 70 13.93 -12.76 -14.04
N GLY A 71 12.61 -12.78 -14.15
CA GLY A 71 11.94 -13.12 -15.40
C GLY A 71 12.21 -12.10 -16.50
N ALA A 72 12.28 -10.81 -16.16
CA ALA A 72 12.61 -9.76 -17.12
C ALA A 72 14.04 -9.87 -17.62
N ILE A 73 14.99 -10.19 -16.74
CA ILE A 73 16.38 -10.44 -17.12
C ILE A 73 16.46 -11.62 -18.08
N GLU A 74 15.74 -12.68 -17.79
CA GLU A 74 15.71 -13.87 -18.63
C GLU A 74 15.15 -13.57 -20.03
N ARG A 75 14.09 -12.74 -20.12
CA ARG A 75 13.48 -12.37 -21.41
C ARG A 75 14.29 -11.35 -22.18
N ASN A 76 14.90 -10.37 -21.51
CA ASN A 76 15.50 -9.19 -22.12
C ASN A 76 17.03 -9.15 -22.04
N GLY A 77 17.62 -10.08 -21.31
CA GLY A 77 19.06 -10.07 -21.03
C GLY A 77 19.40 -9.19 -19.84
N ASP A 78 20.52 -9.52 -19.20
CA ASP A 78 21.04 -8.73 -18.09
C ASP A 78 21.89 -7.59 -18.65
N LEU A 79 21.70 -6.40 -18.14
CA LEU A 79 22.49 -5.19 -18.46
C LEU A 79 23.11 -5.18 -19.86
#